data_04ebb2d8a4a470dc07beda598ac47c85
#
_entry.id   04ebb2d8a4a470dc07beda598ac47c85
#
_cell.length_a   1.000
_cell.length_b   1.000
_cell.length_c   1.000
_cell.angle_alpha   90.00
_cell.angle_beta   90.00
_cell.angle_gamma   90.00
#
_symmetry.space_group_name_H-M   'P 1'
#
loop_
_entity.id
_entity.type
_entity.pdbx_description
1 polymer ?
#
loop_
_entity_poly.entity_id
_entity_poly.type
_entity_poly.pdbx_seq_one_letter_code
_entity_poly.pdbx_strand_id
1 'polypeptide(L)'
;MGPVGIILIVVAAVLVAGGFVAMLIFTTPIAKKVYRDQLVRTSPDKWGRVCSCPENEEQQAMWDAGIAWAKPRAGRKTNVEIENDGFRLVGEYYDFGHDRCAIILPGRCECLIYSYYFAAPYEDADFNVLVVDTRCHGESDGIYNTIGVKESGDVLTWAKLMHERFGNKEVWIHGICIGTSSGIFALTSPDRPDYLKGLVTEGCYVSLRETFKRHMMADKRPLFPVLDQVMWQINKHTGTNVYRQKPIRQIKKMPADCRVLFLYGKQDIFSIPKKSQKLFDACSAKDKKLMWFAKGGHSHLRINNIESYDRAIFEFFN
;
A
#
# COMPACT_ATOMS: atom_id res chain seq x y z
N MET A 1 0.88 44.15 -34.39
CA MET A 1 1.17 44.71 -33.07
C MET A 1 2.40 45.59 -33.20
N GLY A 2 2.36 46.81 -32.65
CA GLY A 2 3.51 47.73 -32.67
C GLY A 2 4.58 47.30 -31.64
N PRO A 3 5.81 47.85 -31.76
CA PRO A 3 6.95 47.45 -30.86
C PRO A 3 6.65 47.63 -29.38
N VAL A 4 5.89 48.64 -28.99
CA VAL A 4 5.46 48.87 -27.60
C VAL A 4 4.58 47.74 -27.07
N GLY A 5 3.68 47.20 -27.88
CA GLY A 5 2.82 46.08 -27.49
C GLY A 5 3.63 44.79 -27.27
N ILE A 6 4.67 44.54 -28.06
CA ILE A 6 5.58 43.41 -27.88
C ILE A 6 6.37 43.54 -26.58
N ILE A 7 6.90 44.73 -26.26
CA ILE A 7 7.64 44.99 -25.03
C ILE A 7 6.74 44.75 -23.81
N LEU A 8 5.52 45.23 -23.81
CA LEU A 8 4.58 45.02 -22.69
C LEU A 8 4.27 43.53 -22.47
N ILE A 9 4.08 42.74 -23.52
CA ILE A 9 3.87 41.30 -23.43
C ILE A 9 5.10 40.59 -22.82
N VAL A 10 6.30 40.93 -23.29
CA VAL A 10 7.54 40.35 -22.80
C VAL A 10 7.73 40.67 -21.29
N VAL A 11 7.52 41.92 -20.88
CA VAL A 11 7.60 42.33 -19.48
C VAL A 11 6.58 41.59 -18.63
N ALA A 12 5.33 41.47 -19.07
CA ALA A 12 4.30 40.72 -18.37
C ALA A 12 4.68 39.22 -18.24
N ALA A 13 5.18 38.63 -19.32
CA ALA A 13 5.63 37.21 -19.28
C ALA A 13 6.80 36.99 -18.29
N VAL A 14 7.76 37.90 -18.23
CA VAL A 14 8.89 37.84 -17.28
C VAL A 14 8.41 37.99 -15.84
N LEU A 15 7.48 38.91 -15.56
CA LEU A 15 6.91 39.09 -14.24
C LEU A 15 6.12 37.85 -13.79
N VAL A 16 5.31 37.25 -14.66
CA VAL A 16 4.57 36.01 -14.36
C VAL A 16 5.52 34.86 -14.13
N ALA A 17 6.54 34.68 -14.96
CA ALA A 17 7.55 33.65 -14.80
C ALA A 17 8.35 33.83 -13.49
N GLY A 18 8.75 35.08 -13.19
CA GLY A 18 9.45 35.42 -11.94
C GLY A 18 8.59 35.14 -10.70
N GLY A 19 7.32 35.54 -10.73
CA GLY A 19 6.36 35.23 -9.66
C GLY A 19 6.13 33.74 -9.46
N PHE A 20 6.05 32.98 -10.55
CA PHE A 20 5.96 31.51 -10.49
C PHE A 20 7.20 30.86 -9.87
N VAL A 21 8.39 31.29 -10.28
CA VAL A 21 9.66 30.80 -9.71
C VAL A 21 9.75 31.14 -8.21
N ALA A 22 9.40 32.37 -7.83
CA ALA A 22 9.37 32.77 -6.42
C ALA A 22 8.40 31.87 -5.61
N MET A 23 7.19 31.63 -6.12
CA MET A 23 6.23 30.73 -5.50
C MET A 23 6.81 29.32 -5.30
N LEU A 24 7.49 28.76 -6.30
CA LEU A 24 8.14 27.44 -6.17
C LEU A 24 9.21 27.43 -5.08
N ILE A 25 10.03 28.49 -5.00
CA ILE A 25 11.06 28.63 -3.98
C ILE A 25 10.43 28.68 -2.58
N PHE A 26 9.42 29.53 -2.37
CA PHE A 26 8.77 29.68 -1.07
C PHE A 26 7.99 28.44 -0.61
N THR A 27 7.43 27.65 -1.53
CA THR A 27 6.66 26.46 -1.19
C THR A 27 7.53 25.20 -1.05
N THR A 28 8.76 25.20 -1.55
CA THR A 28 9.68 24.04 -1.45
C THR A 28 9.94 23.60 0.00
N PRO A 29 10.19 24.46 1.00
CA PRO A 29 10.33 24.02 2.40
C PRO A 29 9.09 23.31 2.93
N ILE A 30 7.89 23.79 2.57
CA ILE A 30 6.62 23.17 2.94
C ILE A 30 6.53 21.77 2.35
N ALA A 31 6.83 21.62 1.07
CA ALA A 31 6.82 20.33 0.39
C ALA A 31 7.82 19.35 0.99
N LYS A 32 9.04 19.81 1.33
CA LYS A 32 10.06 18.99 2.00
C LYS A 32 9.58 18.54 3.39
N LYS A 33 8.93 19.43 4.15
CA LYS A 33 8.36 19.08 5.45
C LYS A 33 7.27 18.02 5.29
N VAL A 34 6.30 18.23 4.38
CA VAL A 34 5.23 17.28 4.13
C VAL A 34 5.79 15.92 3.69
N TYR A 35 6.77 15.90 2.80
CA TYR A 35 7.44 14.67 2.36
C TYR A 35 8.09 13.94 3.53
N ARG A 36 8.89 14.64 4.34
CA ARG A 36 9.57 14.07 5.51
C ARG A 36 8.58 13.50 6.52
N ASP A 37 7.52 14.27 6.83
CA ASP A 37 6.55 13.88 7.84
C ASP A 37 5.71 12.66 7.40
N GLN A 38 5.40 12.54 6.10
CA GLN A 38 4.46 11.56 5.59
C GLN A 38 5.10 10.32 4.93
N LEU A 39 6.33 10.43 4.41
CA LEU A 39 6.91 9.41 3.53
C LEU A 39 8.36 9.03 3.86
N VAL A 40 8.91 9.57 4.94
CA VAL A 40 10.28 9.28 5.38
C VAL A 40 10.25 8.78 6.83
N ARG A 41 10.92 7.67 7.10
CA ARG A 41 11.17 7.19 8.45
C ARG A 41 12.29 8.01 9.06
N THR A 42 11.95 8.90 9.99
CA THR A 42 12.88 9.87 10.58
C THR A 42 13.48 9.41 11.91
N SER A 43 12.90 8.36 12.51
CA SER A 43 13.41 7.71 13.72
C SER A 43 12.98 6.25 13.74
N PRO A 44 13.62 5.37 14.54
CA PRO A 44 13.21 3.98 14.71
C PRO A 44 11.76 3.83 15.20
N ASP A 45 11.30 4.75 16.05
CA ASP A 45 9.95 4.70 16.63
C ASP A 45 8.86 5.09 15.62
N LYS A 46 9.22 5.91 14.63
CA LYS A 46 8.29 6.26 13.57
C LYS A 46 7.99 5.04 12.71
N TRP A 47 6.71 4.65 12.66
CA TRP A 47 6.24 3.43 12.01
C TRP A 47 6.84 2.15 12.60
N GLY A 48 7.26 2.21 13.87
CA GLY A 48 7.72 1.07 14.65
C GLY A 48 6.57 0.12 14.99
N ARG A 49 6.87 -0.89 15.82
CA ARG A 49 5.87 -1.88 16.26
C ARG A 49 5.01 -1.34 17.40
N VAL A 50 4.31 -0.23 17.11
CA VAL A 50 3.36 0.43 18.01
C VAL A 50 2.07 0.73 17.23
N CYS A 51 0.94 0.86 17.93
CA CYS A 51 -0.30 1.29 17.28
C CYS A 51 -0.10 2.67 16.65
N SER A 52 -0.38 2.79 15.35
CA SER A 52 -0.09 4.00 14.57
C SER A 52 -1.00 5.19 14.91
N CYS A 53 -2.19 4.92 15.47
CA CYS A 53 -3.20 5.92 15.83
C CYS A 53 -4.04 5.43 17.01
N PRO A 54 -3.46 5.35 18.23
CA PRO A 54 -4.15 4.78 19.40
C PRO A 54 -5.34 5.62 19.87
N GLU A 55 -5.41 6.89 19.47
CA GLU A 55 -6.56 7.76 19.72
C GLU A 55 -7.79 7.43 18.84
N ASN A 56 -7.62 6.64 17.79
CA ASN A 56 -8.71 6.10 16.99
C ASN A 56 -9.14 4.76 17.57
N GLU A 57 -10.35 4.71 18.14
CA GLU A 57 -10.89 3.53 18.81
C GLU A 57 -10.93 2.29 17.91
N GLU A 58 -11.29 2.43 16.63
CA GLU A 58 -11.28 1.31 15.68
C GLU A 58 -9.85 0.80 15.43
N GLN A 59 -8.88 1.71 15.26
CA GLN A 59 -7.47 1.36 15.05
C GLN A 59 -6.90 0.62 16.25
N GLN A 60 -7.18 1.09 17.46
CA GLN A 60 -6.75 0.43 18.70
C GLN A 60 -7.42 -0.94 18.86
N ALA A 61 -8.72 -1.05 18.58
CA ALA A 61 -9.44 -2.31 18.65
C ALA A 61 -8.92 -3.35 17.64
N MET A 62 -8.56 -2.93 16.41
CA MET A 62 -7.94 -3.80 15.42
C MET A 62 -6.55 -4.27 15.87
N TRP A 63 -5.76 -3.38 16.47
CA TRP A 63 -4.46 -3.71 17.06
C TRP A 63 -4.57 -4.75 18.16
N ASP A 64 -5.47 -4.53 19.13
CA ASP A 64 -5.67 -5.43 20.27
C ASP A 64 -6.22 -6.79 19.82
N ALA A 65 -7.16 -6.81 18.88
CA ALA A 65 -7.70 -8.03 18.29
C ALA A 65 -6.62 -8.81 17.50
N GLY A 66 -5.72 -8.11 16.82
CA GLY A 66 -4.58 -8.73 16.15
C GLY A 66 -3.63 -9.42 17.14
N ILE A 67 -3.27 -8.74 18.22
CA ILE A 67 -2.46 -9.34 19.31
C ILE A 67 -3.17 -10.54 19.94
N ALA A 68 -4.49 -10.43 20.17
CA ALA A 68 -5.29 -11.54 20.71
C ALA A 68 -5.32 -12.74 19.76
N TRP A 69 -5.32 -12.54 18.44
CA TRP A 69 -5.17 -13.63 17.47
C TRP A 69 -3.78 -14.28 17.53
N ALA A 70 -2.70 -13.49 17.57
CA ALA A 70 -1.32 -13.99 17.50
C ALA A 70 -0.88 -14.73 18.77
N LYS A 71 -1.28 -14.25 19.96
CA LYS A 71 -0.82 -14.74 21.26
C LYS A 71 -0.97 -16.25 21.46
N PRO A 72 -2.15 -16.90 21.26
CA PRO A 72 -2.31 -18.34 21.43
C PRO A 72 -1.58 -19.15 20.34
N ARG A 73 -1.16 -18.51 19.24
CA ARG A 73 -0.49 -19.13 18.07
C ARG A 73 1.03 -19.01 18.13
N ALA A 74 1.59 -18.49 19.22
CA ALA A 74 3.04 -18.30 19.39
C ALA A 74 3.86 -19.58 19.12
N GLY A 75 3.34 -20.77 19.45
CA GLY A 75 4.00 -22.05 19.17
C GLY A 75 4.03 -22.46 17.69
N ARG A 76 3.28 -21.81 16.83
CA ARG A 76 3.27 -22.03 15.36
C ARG A 76 4.09 -20.99 14.60
N LYS A 77 4.62 -20.01 15.30
CA LYS A 77 5.32 -18.88 14.74
C LYS A 77 6.79 -19.16 14.49
N THR A 78 7.28 -18.84 13.31
CA THR A 78 8.71 -18.76 12.98
C THR A 78 9.04 -17.34 12.55
N ASN A 79 10.02 -16.71 13.22
CA ASN A 79 10.56 -15.44 12.74
C ASN A 79 11.37 -15.69 11.48
N VAL A 80 11.16 -14.86 10.47
CA VAL A 80 11.79 -14.98 9.16
C VAL A 80 12.39 -13.66 8.72
N GLU A 81 13.45 -13.75 7.96
CA GLU A 81 14.14 -12.58 7.39
C GLU A 81 14.46 -12.86 5.92
N ILE A 82 14.45 -11.79 5.13
CA ILE A 82 14.97 -11.78 3.77
C ILE A 82 15.92 -10.59 3.60
N GLU A 83 16.79 -10.68 2.60
CA GLU A 83 17.55 -9.55 2.10
C GLU A 83 17.09 -9.22 0.68
N ASN A 84 16.77 -7.94 0.43
CA ASN A 84 16.44 -7.45 -0.90
C ASN A 84 16.88 -5.98 -1.06
N ASP A 85 17.48 -5.63 -2.18
CA ASP A 85 18.04 -4.29 -2.44
C ASP A 85 19.03 -3.78 -1.35
N GLY A 86 19.72 -4.70 -0.64
CA GLY A 86 20.60 -4.37 0.48
C GLY A 86 19.87 -4.01 1.78
N PHE A 87 18.56 -4.28 1.88
CA PHE A 87 17.78 -4.13 3.10
C PHE A 87 17.47 -5.49 3.72
N ARG A 88 17.67 -5.60 5.04
CA ARG A 88 17.15 -6.69 5.84
C ARG A 88 15.69 -6.40 6.15
N LEU A 89 14.81 -7.31 5.79
CA LEU A 89 13.38 -7.22 6.01
C LEU A 89 12.94 -8.39 6.90
N VAL A 90 12.04 -8.11 7.85
CA VAL A 90 11.62 -9.09 8.84
C VAL A 90 10.13 -9.42 8.71
N GLY A 91 9.78 -10.64 9.08
CA GLY A 91 8.40 -11.13 9.09
C GLY A 91 8.22 -12.25 10.09
N GLU A 92 6.98 -12.66 10.24
CA GLU A 92 6.57 -13.79 11.09
C GLU A 92 5.68 -14.72 10.29
N TYR A 93 6.13 -15.97 10.16
CA TYR A 93 5.39 -17.03 9.47
C TYR A 93 4.68 -17.92 10.49
N TYR A 94 3.39 -18.09 10.30
CA TYR A 94 2.52 -18.98 11.09
C TYR A 94 2.18 -20.21 10.27
N ASP A 95 2.68 -21.36 10.69
CA ASP A 95 2.49 -22.66 10.05
C ASP A 95 1.31 -23.40 10.65
N PHE A 96 0.25 -23.56 9.86
CA PHE A 96 -0.94 -24.33 10.21
C PHE A 96 -0.98 -25.68 9.50
N GLY A 97 0.06 -26.05 8.74
CA GLY A 97 0.18 -27.33 8.03
C GLY A 97 -0.52 -27.36 6.66
N HIS A 98 -0.74 -26.19 6.05
CA HIS A 98 -1.43 -26.08 4.75
C HIS A 98 -0.47 -25.89 3.56
N ASP A 99 -0.94 -26.17 2.35
CA ASP A 99 -0.19 -25.98 1.10
C ASP A 99 -0.23 -24.53 0.56
N ARG A 100 -1.14 -23.71 1.09
CA ARG A 100 -1.35 -22.31 0.68
C ARG A 100 -0.81 -21.34 1.72
N CYS A 101 -0.22 -20.23 1.30
CA CYS A 101 0.23 -19.16 2.20
C CYS A 101 -0.31 -17.81 1.79
N ALA A 102 -0.85 -17.04 2.73
CA ALA A 102 -1.24 -15.64 2.55
C ALA A 102 -0.15 -14.72 3.12
N ILE A 103 0.43 -13.86 2.26
CA ILE A 103 1.31 -12.76 2.67
C ILE A 103 0.45 -11.53 2.92
N ILE A 104 0.38 -11.06 4.16
CA ILE A 104 -0.39 -9.87 4.54
C ILE A 104 0.52 -8.67 4.58
N LEU A 105 0.25 -7.70 3.71
CA LEU A 105 1.02 -6.47 3.53
C LEU A 105 0.26 -5.30 4.15
N PRO A 106 0.76 -4.70 5.24
CA PRO A 106 0.10 -3.61 5.93
C PRO A 106 0.03 -2.32 5.10
N GLY A 107 -0.77 -1.37 5.58
CA GLY A 107 -0.89 -0.04 5.04
C GLY A 107 0.32 0.85 5.35
N ARG A 108 0.28 2.09 4.86
CA ARG A 108 1.28 3.10 5.19
C ARG A 108 1.19 3.46 6.69
N CYS A 109 2.34 3.57 7.33
CA CYS A 109 2.49 3.81 8.77
C CYS A 109 2.19 2.61 9.67
N GLU A 110 1.90 1.45 9.11
CA GLU A 110 1.54 0.23 9.81
C GLU A 110 2.71 -0.76 9.82
N CYS A 111 2.86 -1.55 10.89
CA CYS A 111 3.81 -2.65 11.00
C CYS A 111 3.12 -4.01 10.93
N LEU A 112 3.87 -5.10 10.99
CA LEU A 112 3.33 -6.46 10.91
C LEU A 112 2.30 -6.81 11.98
N ILE A 113 2.36 -6.17 13.16
CA ILE A 113 1.38 -6.43 14.25
C ILE A 113 -0.03 -6.05 13.81
N TYR A 114 -0.18 -4.98 13.04
CA TYR A 114 -1.46 -4.60 12.46
C TYR A 114 -1.99 -5.68 11.49
N SER A 115 -1.10 -6.35 10.77
CA SER A 115 -1.45 -7.43 9.83
C SER A 115 -2.05 -8.66 10.52
N TYR A 116 -1.76 -8.90 11.80
CA TYR A 116 -2.39 -10.01 12.55
C TYR A 116 -3.91 -9.94 12.54
N TYR A 117 -4.47 -8.73 12.57
CA TYR A 117 -5.92 -8.54 12.53
C TYR A 117 -6.57 -9.17 11.30
N PHE A 118 -5.87 -9.21 10.17
CA PHE A 118 -6.37 -9.75 8.92
C PHE A 118 -6.06 -11.23 8.70
N ALA A 119 -5.43 -11.90 9.66
CA ALA A 119 -4.96 -13.28 9.52
C ALA A 119 -6.06 -14.33 9.70
N ALA A 120 -7.03 -14.09 10.59
CA ALA A 120 -8.05 -15.07 10.95
C ALA A 120 -8.82 -15.64 9.74
N PRO A 121 -9.34 -14.85 8.78
CA PRO A 121 -10.08 -15.42 7.64
C PRO A 121 -9.22 -16.29 6.72
N TYR A 122 -7.90 -16.16 6.74
CA TYR A 122 -7.00 -17.03 6.01
C TYR A 122 -6.76 -18.35 6.72
N GLU A 123 -6.61 -18.32 8.05
CA GLU A 123 -6.56 -19.55 8.86
C GLU A 123 -7.84 -20.36 8.65
N ASP A 124 -9.01 -19.73 8.69
CA ASP A 124 -10.31 -20.37 8.46
C ASP A 124 -10.47 -20.91 7.02
N ALA A 125 -9.72 -20.38 6.06
CA ALA A 125 -9.71 -20.81 4.67
C ALA A 125 -8.55 -21.77 4.32
N ASP A 126 -7.94 -22.43 5.30
CA ASP A 126 -6.83 -23.39 5.14
C ASP A 126 -5.56 -22.77 4.53
N PHE A 127 -5.11 -21.65 5.07
CA PHE A 127 -3.84 -21.03 4.71
C PHE A 127 -2.87 -21.00 5.89
N ASN A 128 -1.58 -21.12 5.60
CA ASN A 128 -0.52 -20.57 6.41
C ASN A 128 -0.49 -19.05 6.23
N VAL A 129 0.06 -18.32 7.19
CA VAL A 129 0.06 -16.85 7.17
C VAL A 129 1.47 -16.32 7.35
N LEU A 130 1.88 -15.42 6.47
CA LEU A 130 3.07 -14.59 6.63
C LEU A 130 2.65 -13.14 6.83
N VAL A 131 3.05 -12.54 7.95
CA VAL A 131 2.95 -11.10 8.19
C VAL A 131 4.33 -10.47 8.14
N VAL A 132 4.47 -9.30 7.53
CA VAL A 132 5.77 -8.68 7.30
C VAL A 132 5.79 -7.22 7.72
N ASP A 133 6.93 -6.79 8.25
CA ASP A 133 7.27 -5.38 8.26
C ASP A 133 7.77 -5.00 6.87
N THR A 134 7.01 -4.14 6.16
CA THR A 134 7.48 -3.63 4.88
C THR A 134 8.71 -2.75 5.07
N ARG A 135 9.50 -2.52 4.01
CA ARG A 135 10.66 -1.62 4.13
C ARG A 135 10.26 -0.28 4.76
N CYS A 136 11.11 0.29 5.59
CA CYS A 136 10.91 1.51 6.38
C CYS A 136 9.93 1.36 7.57
N HIS A 137 9.39 0.18 7.86
CA HIS A 137 8.42 -0.04 8.94
C HIS A 137 8.91 -1.11 9.92
N GLY A 138 8.36 -1.08 11.14
CA GLY A 138 8.67 -2.06 12.17
C GLY A 138 10.16 -2.23 12.43
N GLU A 139 10.64 -3.47 12.32
CA GLU A 139 12.05 -3.84 12.47
C GLU A 139 12.79 -4.01 11.13
N SER A 140 12.12 -3.77 10.01
CA SER A 140 12.73 -3.79 8.68
C SER A 140 13.54 -2.53 8.40
N ASP A 141 14.61 -2.68 7.62
CA ASP A 141 15.47 -1.58 7.20
C ASP A 141 14.78 -0.63 6.22
N GLY A 142 15.42 0.51 5.98
CA GLY A 142 15.01 1.51 5.02
C GLY A 142 14.57 2.82 5.67
N ILE A 143 14.52 3.86 4.85
CA ILE A 143 14.17 5.23 5.25
C ILE A 143 13.04 5.78 4.37
N TYR A 144 13.06 5.46 3.07
CA TYR A 144 12.15 6.03 2.08
C TYR A 144 11.13 5.00 1.61
N ASN A 145 9.85 5.29 1.82
CA ASN A 145 8.77 4.48 1.27
C ASN A 145 8.62 4.75 -0.23
N THR A 146 8.58 3.70 -1.04
CA THR A 146 8.46 3.79 -2.51
C THR A 146 7.04 3.54 -3.01
N ILE A 147 6.11 3.43 -2.09
CA ILE A 147 4.66 3.34 -2.31
C ILE A 147 4.29 2.12 -3.19
N GLY A 148 4.91 1.01 -2.89
CA GLY A 148 4.65 -0.28 -3.54
C GLY A 148 5.55 -0.60 -4.73
N VAL A 149 6.32 0.35 -5.26
CA VAL A 149 7.12 0.12 -6.48
C VAL A 149 8.30 -0.80 -6.22
N LYS A 150 9.16 -0.46 -5.24
CA LYS A 150 10.29 -1.32 -4.86
C LYS A 150 9.86 -2.41 -3.87
N GLU A 151 8.87 -2.12 -3.05
CA GLU A 151 8.25 -3.10 -2.16
C GLU A 151 7.71 -4.33 -2.91
N SER A 152 7.40 -4.21 -4.21
CA SER A 152 7.02 -5.34 -5.03
C SER A 152 8.12 -6.40 -5.17
N GLY A 153 9.39 -6.00 -5.24
CA GLY A 153 10.53 -6.91 -5.22
C GLY A 153 10.65 -7.66 -3.89
N ASP A 154 10.35 -6.98 -2.78
CA ASP A 154 10.31 -7.61 -1.45
C ASP A 154 9.23 -8.69 -1.41
N VAL A 155 8.05 -8.42 -1.97
CA VAL A 155 6.94 -9.38 -2.06
C VAL A 155 7.34 -10.62 -2.86
N LEU A 156 8.04 -10.45 -3.98
CA LEU A 156 8.55 -11.58 -4.78
C LEU A 156 9.57 -12.41 -3.98
N THR A 157 10.45 -11.76 -3.22
CA THR A 157 11.43 -12.45 -2.38
C THR A 157 10.75 -13.18 -1.21
N TRP A 158 9.74 -12.59 -0.59
CA TRP A 158 8.91 -13.27 0.42
C TRP A 158 8.18 -14.47 -0.15
N ALA A 159 7.56 -14.33 -1.33
CA ALA A 159 6.87 -15.43 -2.01
C ALA A 159 7.84 -16.60 -2.31
N LYS A 160 9.05 -16.26 -2.74
CA LYS A 160 10.11 -17.26 -2.97
C LYS A 160 10.47 -18.00 -1.67
N LEU A 161 10.67 -17.27 -0.57
CA LEU A 161 10.96 -17.88 0.73
C LEU A 161 9.83 -18.83 1.18
N MET A 162 8.55 -18.42 1.01
CA MET A 162 7.41 -19.26 1.38
C MET A 162 7.35 -20.53 0.56
N HIS A 163 7.66 -20.46 -0.72
CA HIS A 163 7.65 -21.62 -1.60
C HIS A 163 8.86 -22.55 -1.36
N GLU A 164 10.08 -22.02 -1.39
CA GLU A 164 11.31 -22.83 -1.40
C GLU A 164 11.66 -23.38 0.01
N ARG A 165 11.48 -22.58 1.07
CA ARG A 165 11.85 -22.99 2.42
C ARG A 165 10.72 -23.69 3.17
N PHE A 166 9.49 -23.20 3.01
CA PHE A 166 8.34 -23.68 3.76
C PHE A 166 7.41 -24.59 2.96
N GLY A 167 7.70 -24.84 1.66
CA GLY A 167 6.99 -25.80 0.83
C GLY A 167 5.58 -25.39 0.42
N ASN A 168 5.19 -24.12 0.62
CA ASN A 168 3.88 -23.66 0.19
C ASN A 168 3.74 -23.74 -1.32
N LYS A 169 2.76 -24.48 -1.82
CA LYS A 169 2.53 -24.69 -3.25
C LYS A 169 1.91 -23.48 -3.92
N GLU A 170 1.11 -22.74 -3.19
CA GLU A 170 0.49 -21.49 -3.65
C GLU A 170 0.73 -20.35 -2.65
N VAL A 171 1.09 -19.21 -3.17
CA VAL A 171 1.28 -17.98 -2.41
C VAL A 171 0.29 -16.93 -2.89
N TRP A 172 -0.35 -16.27 -1.94
CA TRP A 172 -1.35 -15.25 -2.17
C TRP A 172 -0.99 -13.98 -1.43
N ILE A 173 -1.46 -12.85 -1.89
CA ILE A 173 -1.20 -11.55 -1.26
C ILE A 173 -2.52 -11.01 -0.71
N HIS A 174 -2.50 -10.51 0.53
CA HIS A 174 -3.51 -9.60 1.03
C HIS A 174 -2.86 -8.23 1.22
N GLY A 175 -3.25 -7.27 0.44
CA GLY A 175 -2.71 -5.91 0.51
C GLY A 175 -3.70 -4.92 1.07
N ILE A 176 -3.25 -4.12 2.04
CA ILE A 176 -4.00 -3.00 2.61
C ILE A 176 -3.36 -1.71 2.13
N CYS A 177 -4.12 -0.80 1.54
CA CYS A 177 -3.65 0.52 1.07
C CYS A 177 -2.41 0.40 0.15
N ILE A 178 -1.21 0.78 0.63
CA ILE A 178 0.04 0.63 -0.15
C ILE A 178 0.45 -0.83 -0.33
N GLY A 179 0.09 -1.71 0.59
CA GLY A 179 0.29 -3.15 0.44
C GLY A 179 -0.39 -3.69 -0.81
N THR A 180 -1.59 -3.18 -1.14
CA THR A 180 -2.26 -3.50 -2.41
C THR A 180 -1.45 -3.04 -3.63
N SER A 181 -0.86 -1.84 -3.57
CA SER A 181 0.01 -1.35 -4.65
C SER A 181 1.21 -2.27 -4.85
N SER A 182 1.87 -2.69 -3.76
CA SER A 182 2.98 -3.65 -3.78
C SER A 182 2.57 -4.97 -4.43
N GLY A 183 1.41 -5.51 -4.06
CA GLY A 183 0.86 -6.74 -4.63
C GLY A 183 0.56 -6.62 -6.12
N ILE A 184 -0.05 -5.51 -6.57
CA ILE A 184 -0.30 -5.26 -8.00
C ILE A 184 1.01 -5.22 -8.79
N PHE A 185 2.02 -4.50 -8.31
CA PHE A 185 3.32 -4.41 -9.00
C PHE A 185 4.03 -5.77 -9.00
N ALA A 186 3.97 -6.55 -7.91
CA ALA A 186 4.56 -7.89 -7.83
C ALA A 186 3.91 -8.85 -8.83
N LEU A 187 2.57 -8.93 -8.85
CA LEU A 187 1.83 -9.82 -9.76
C LEU A 187 1.97 -9.45 -11.24
N THR A 188 2.23 -8.17 -11.53
CA THR A 188 2.44 -7.69 -12.91
C THR A 188 3.91 -7.57 -13.29
N SER A 189 4.82 -8.02 -12.43
CA SER A 189 6.25 -8.13 -12.73
C SER A 189 6.51 -9.21 -13.75
N PRO A 190 7.48 -9.03 -14.69
CA PRO A 190 7.95 -10.12 -15.54
C PRO A 190 8.60 -11.27 -14.73
N ASP A 191 9.06 -10.99 -13.51
CA ASP A 191 9.70 -11.96 -12.61
C ASP A 191 8.70 -12.68 -11.69
N ARG A 192 7.40 -12.52 -11.91
CA ARG A 192 6.36 -13.19 -11.12
C ARG A 192 6.47 -14.72 -11.28
N PRO A 193 6.64 -15.49 -10.20
CA PRO A 193 6.64 -16.94 -10.28
C PRO A 193 5.20 -17.49 -10.37
N ASP A 194 5.06 -18.68 -10.96
CA ASP A 194 3.75 -19.32 -11.18
C ASP A 194 3.00 -19.69 -9.90
N TYR A 195 3.71 -19.90 -8.79
CA TYR A 195 3.10 -20.18 -7.49
C TYR A 195 2.52 -18.93 -6.82
N LEU A 196 2.80 -17.71 -7.30
CA LEU A 196 2.16 -16.48 -6.84
C LEU A 196 0.85 -16.25 -7.58
N LYS A 197 -0.30 -16.62 -6.95
CA LYS A 197 -1.58 -16.85 -7.61
C LYS A 197 -2.52 -15.65 -7.69
N GLY A 198 -2.45 -14.73 -6.74
CA GLY A 198 -3.39 -13.63 -6.79
C GLY A 198 -3.35 -12.69 -5.58
N LEU A 199 -4.39 -11.86 -5.48
CA LEU A 199 -4.42 -10.71 -4.57
C LEU A 199 -5.82 -10.50 -4.00
N VAL A 200 -5.91 -10.33 -2.71
CA VAL A 200 -7.04 -9.68 -2.02
C VAL A 200 -6.65 -8.24 -1.75
N THR A 201 -7.49 -7.29 -2.13
CA THR A 201 -7.18 -5.86 -2.04
C THR A 201 -8.11 -5.15 -1.08
N GLU A 202 -7.59 -4.36 -0.13
CA GLU A 202 -8.35 -3.43 0.67
C GLU A 202 -7.83 -2.01 0.49
N GLY A 203 -8.71 -1.07 0.13
CA GLY A 203 -8.37 0.34 0.04
C GLY A 203 -7.35 0.70 -1.05
N CYS A 204 -7.35 -0.01 -2.20
CA CYS A 204 -6.44 0.27 -3.30
C CYS A 204 -6.78 1.59 -4.01
N TYR A 205 -5.74 2.30 -4.42
CA TYR A 205 -5.85 3.58 -5.11
C TYR A 205 -5.36 3.52 -6.57
N VAL A 206 -5.89 4.40 -7.42
CA VAL A 206 -5.52 4.46 -8.86
C VAL A 206 -4.11 5.02 -9.10
N SER A 207 -3.65 5.94 -8.25
CA SER A 207 -2.30 6.51 -8.29
C SER A 207 -1.96 7.17 -6.96
N LEU A 208 -0.69 7.15 -6.58
CA LEU A 208 -0.22 7.84 -5.37
C LEU A 208 -0.61 9.31 -5.34
N ARG A 209 -0.42 10.05 -6.45
CA ARG A 209 -0.74 11.48 -6.50
C ARG A 209 -2.22 11.76 -6.17
N GLU A 210 -3.14 10.90 -6.62
CA GLU A 210 -4.57 11.07 -6.33
C GLU A 210 -4.88 10.82 -4.86
N THR A 211 -4.40 9.71 -4.27
CA THR A 211 -4.64 9.43 -2.85
C THR A 211 -3.91 10.42 -1.95
N PHE A 212 -2.69 10.80 -2.29
CA PHE A 212 -1.92 11.78 -1.51
C PHE A 212 -2.56 13.17 -1.53
N LYS A 213 -3.15 13.56 -2.69
CA LYS A 213 -4.00 14.75 -2.75
C LYS A 213 -5.13 14.70 -1.72
N ARG A 214 -5.79 13.54 -1.56
CA ARG A 214 -6.86 13.36 -0.59
C ARG A 214 -6.36 13.50 0.86
N HIS A 215 -5.21 12.91 1.18
CA HIS A 215 -4.57 13.11 2.49
C HIS A 215 -4.25 14.58 2.75
N MET A 216 -3.66 15.28 1.78
CA MET A 216 -3.37 16.72 1.92
C MET A 216 -4.63 17.56 2.12
N MET A 217 -5.74 17.20 1.43
CA MET A 217 -7.03 17.89 1.63
C MET A 217 -7.62 17.62 3.01
N ALA A 218 -7.57 16.39 3.50
CA ALA A 218 -8.03 16.03 4.85
C ALA A 218 -7.22 16.78 5.93
N ASP A 219 -5.92 16.91 5.72
CA ASP A 219 -5.00 17.65 6.60
C ASP A 219 -5.04 19.18 6.39
N LYS A 220 -5.93 19.69 5.52
CA LYS A 220 -6.05 21.12 5.17
C LYS A 220 -4.73 21.74 4.69
N ARG A 221 -3.91 20.96 3.97
CA ARG A 221 -2.61 21.41 3.44
C ARG A 221 -2.75 22.03 2.04
N PRO A 222 -1.88 23.00 1.67
CA PRO A 222 -1.91 23.60 0.33
C PRO A 222 -1.60 22.55 -0.75
N LEU A 223 -2.39 22.53 -1.83
CA LEU A 223 -2.20 21.58 -2.92
C LEU A 223 -1.21 22.06 -3.97
N PHE A 224 -1.45 23.22 -4.55
CA PHE A 224 -0.59 23.74 -5.61
C PHE A 224 0.41 24.77 -5.08
N PRO A 225 1.70 24.67 -5.41
CA PRO A 225 2.36 23.61 -6.19
C PRO A 225 2.89 22.46 -5.29
N VAL A 226 2.61 22.49 -3.97
CA VAL A 226 3.21 21.63 -2.93
C VAL A 226 3.04 20.15 -3.25
N LEU A 227 1.86 19.73 -3.72
CA LEU A 227 1.60 18.32 -4.06
C LEU A 227 2.61 17.78 -5.09
N ASP A 228 2.83 18.54 -6.17
CA ASP A 228 3.74 18.11 -7.24
C ASP A 228 5.20 18.20 -6.80
N GLN A 229 5.55 19.14 -5.93
CA GLN A 229 6.85 19.20 -5.29
C GLN A 229 7.09 18.00 -4.36
N VAL A 230 6.08 17.51 -3.62
CA VAL A 230 6.17 16.27 -2.83
C VAL A 230 6.38 15.06 -3.75
N MET A 231 5.63 14.96 -4.85
CA MET A 231 5.82 13.88 -5.83
C MET A 231 7.24 13.90 -6.41
N TRP A 232 7.80 15.09 -6.65
CA TRP A 232 9.19 15.24 -7.08
C TRP A 232 10.20 14.78 -6.02
N GLN A 233 9.95 15.08 -4.73
CA GLN A 233 10.82 14.57 -3.64
C GLN A 233 10.84 13.03 -3.62
N ILE A 234 9.69 12.37 -3.80
CA ILE A 234 9.64 10.91 -3.88
C ILE A 234 10.54 10.42 -5.02
N ASN A 235 10.32 10.94 -6.23
CA ASN A 235 11.11 10.53 -7.40
C ASN A 235 12.62 10.73 -7.17
N LYS A 236 13.00 11.85 -6.56
CA LYS A 236 14.40 12.19 -6.27
C LYS A 236 15.07 11.23 -5.29
N HIS A 237 14.38 10.90 -4.18
CA HIS A 237 14.97 10.12 -3.09
C HIS A 237 14.87 8.60 -3.30
N THR A 238 13.88 8.15 -4.04
CA THR A 238 13.61 6.72 -4.22
C THR A 238 14.02 6.17 -5.58
N GLY A 239 14.28 7.05 -6.56
CA GLY A 239 14.49 6.65 -7.96
C GLY A 239 13.23 6.11 -8.65
N THR A 240 12.05 6.18 -7.99
CA THR A 240 10.78 5.77 -8.60
C THR A 240 10.15 6.93 -9.37
N ASN A 241 9.28 6.62 -10.33
CA ASN A 241 8.52 7.63 -11.07
C ASN A 241 7.02 7.50 -10.82
N VAL A 242 6.52 8.19 -9.79
CA VAL A 242 5.12 8.12 -9.36
C VAL A 242 4.12 8.60 -10.42
N TYR A 243 4.57 9.36 -11.42
CA TYR A 243 3.72 9.79 -12.54
C TYR A 243 3.55 8.71 -13.60
N ARG A 244 4.50 7.77 -13.70
CA ARG A 244 4.48 6.65 -14.65
C ARG A 244 4.07 5.34 -13.99
N GLN A 245 4.61 5.06 -12.79
CA GLN A 245 4.37 3.85 -12.02
C GLN A 245 3.09 4.02 -11.19
N LYS A 246 1.95 3.65 -11.78
CA LYS A 246 0.61 3.81 -11.19
C LYS A 246 -0.10 2.47 -11.12
N PRO A 247 -0.74 2.10 -9.99
CA PRO A 247 -1.55 0.88 -9.90
C PRO A 247 -2.55 0.73 -11.06
N ILE A 248 -3.23 1.82 -11.47
CA ILE A 248 -4.19 1.79 -12.59
C ILE A 248 -3.56 1.44 -13.95
N ARG A 249 -2.28 1.63 -14.12
CA ARG A 249 -1.57 1.22 -15.35
C ARG A 249 -1.11 -0.22 -15.27
N GLN A 250 -0.68 -0.66 -14.09
CA GLN A 250 -0.19 -2.01 -13.89
C GLN A 250 -1.34 -3.03 -13.85
N ILE A 251 -2.44 -2.71 -13.20
CA ILE A 251 -3.58 -3.64 -13.09
C ILE A 251 -4.14 -4.07 -14.46
N LYS A 252 -3.94 -3.25 -15.49
CA LYS A 252 -4.26 -3.58 -16.89
C LYS A 252 -3.38 -4.67 -17.49
N LYS A 253 -2.28 -5.01 -16.80
CA LYS A 253 -1.34 -6.06 -17.19
C LYS A 253 -1.45 -7.27 -16.25
N MET A 254 -2.46 -7.31 -15.38
CA MET A 254 -2.66 -8.43 -14.49
C MET A 254 -2.76 -9.71 -15.31
N PRO A 255 -1.93 -10.72 -15.04
CA PRO A 255 -1.97 -11.98 -15.78
C PRO A 255 -3.35 -12.64 -15.71
N ALA A 256 -3.75 -13.28 -16.79
CA ALA A 256 -5.10 -13.86 -16.93
C ALA A 256 -5.34 -15.04 -15.96
N ASP A 257 -4.28 -15.69 -15.50
CA ASP A 257 -4.27 -16.77 -14.52
C ASP A 257 -4.28 -16.29 -13.06
N CYS A 258 -4.07 -14.99 -12.83
CA CYS A 258 -4.22 -14.42 -11.49
C CYS A 258 -5.70 -14.25 -11.12
N ARG A 259 -5.99 -14.46 -9.83
CA ARG A 259 -7.30 -14.20 -9.26
C ARG A 259 -7.24 -12.97 -8.36
N VAL A 260 -8.25 -12.10 -8.41
CA VAL A 260 -8.23 -10.84 -7.65
C VAL A 260 -9.58 -10.59 -6.97
N LEU A 261 -9.56 -10.45 -5.65
CA LEU A 261 -10.71 -10.02 -4.85
C LEU A 261 -10.54 -8.54 -4.46
N PHE A 262 -11.50 -7.71 -4.84
CA PHE A 262 -11.53 -6.30 -4.49
C PHE A 262 -12.53 -6.05 -3.36
N LEU A 263 -12.05 -5.54 -2.23
CA LEU A 263 -12.83 -5.16 -1.06
C LEU A 263 -12.81 -3.64 -0.92
N TYR A 264 -13.95 -3.01 -1.15
CA TYR A 264 -14.03 -1.54 -1.17
C TYR A 264 -15.13 -0.99 -0.27
N GLY A 265 -14.81 0.14 0.40
CA GLY A 265 -15.72 0.88 1.24
C GLY A 265 -16.42 2.03 0.51
N LYS A 266 -17.74 2.16 0.69
CA LYS A 266 -18.49 3.31 0.17
C LYS A 266 -18.15 4.61 0.89
N GLN A 267 -17.58 4.52 2.10
CA GLN A 267 -17.19 5.66 2.95
C GLN A 267 -15.69 6.00 2.85
N ASP A 268 -14.92 5.29 2.01
CA ASP A 268 -13.49 5.55 1.86
C ASP A 268 -13.25 6.91 1.16
N ILE A 269 -12.65 7.85 1.89
CA ILE A 269 -12.34 9.21 1.42
C ILE A 269 -10.98 9.31 0.73
N PHE A 270 -10.10 8.31 0.90
CA PHE A 270 -8.76 8.27 0.33
C PHE A 270 -8.72 7.46 -0.97
N SER A 271 -9.35 6.28 -0.98
CA SER A 271 -9.58 5.45 -2.16
C SER A 271 -11.05 5.54 -2.58
N ILE A 272 -11.45 6.71 -3.06
CA ILE A 272 -12.87 7.05 -3.29
C ILE A 272 -13.57 6.05 -4.23
N PRO A 273 -14.84 5.69 -3.99
CA PRO A 273 -15.57 4.63 -4.68
C PRO A 273 -15.49 4.69 -6.21
N LYS A 274 -15.67 5.88 -6.81
CA LYS A 274 -15.57 6.06 -8.27
C LYS A 274 -14.20 5.66 -8.84
N LYS A 275 -13.12 5.86 -8.08
CA LYS A 275 -11.76 5.50 -8.50
C LYS A 275 -11.48 4.03 -8.25
N SER A 276 -12.01 3.48 -7.15
CA SER A 276 -11.94 2.05 -6.84
C SER A 276 -12.66 1.22 -7.91
N GLN A 277 -13.87 1.63 -8.32
CA GLN A 277 -14.58 1.00 -9.43
C GLN A 277 -13.75 1.03 -10.72
N LYS A 278 -13.14 2.17 -11.04
CA LYS A 278 -12.27 2.29 -12.22
C LYS A 278 -11.07 1.34 -12.19
N LEU A 279 -10.54 1.06 -10.99
CA LEU A 279 -9.43 0.12 -10.84
C LEU A 279 -9.90 -1.33 -11.11
N PHE A 280 -11.04 -1.72 -10.56
CA PHE A 280 -11.67 -3.02 -10.83
C PHE A 280 -11.98 -3.20 -12.32
N ASP A 281 -12.60 -2.22 -12.96
CA ASP A 281 -12.96 -2.27 -14.38
C ASP A 281 -11.72 -2.44 -15.27
N ALA A 282 -10.60 -1.82 -14.88
CA ALA A 282 -9.34 -1.86 -15.61
C ALA A 282 -8.52 -3.14 -15.40
N CYS A 283 -8.86 -3.97 -14.40
CA CYS A 283 -8.15 -5.20 -14.10
C CYS A 283 -8.35 -6.23 -15.21
N SER A 284 -7.24 -6.75 -15.78
CA SER A 284 -7.23 -7.74 -16.87
C SER A 284 -7.32 -9.20 -16.40
N ALA A 285 -7.30 -9.47 -15.10
CA ALA A 285 -7.53 -10.83 -14.57
C ALA A 285 -8.88 -11.37 -15.04
N LYS A 286 -8.90 -12.64 -15.44
CA LYS A 286 -10.15 -13.32 -15.88
C LYS A 286 -11.07 -13.61 -14.69
N ASP A 287 -10.49 -14.04 -13.56
CA ASP A 287 -11.21 -14.29 -12.31
C ASP A 287 -11.00 -13.09 -11.38
N LYS A 288 -11.99 -12.22 -11.32
CA LYS A 288 -12.01 -11.07 -10.42
C LYS A 288 -13.38 -10.89 -9.81
N LYS A 289 -13.40 -10.67 -8.49
CA LYS A 289 -14.63 -10.39 -7.73
C LYS A 289 -14.53 -9.02 -7.08
N LEU A 290 -15.67 -8.36 -6.91
CA LEU A 290 -15.77 -7.06 -6.25
C LEU A 290 -16.85 -7.11 -5.18
N MET A 291 -16.48 -6.70 -3.97
CA MET A 291 -17.42 -6.52 -2.88
C MET A 291 -17.38 -5.08 -2.35
N TRP A 292 -18.56 -4.50 -2.19
CA TRP A 292 -18.75 -3.17 -1.62
C TRP A 292 -19.31 -3.25 -0.21
N PHE A 293 -18.62 -2.59 0.73
CA PHE A 293 -19.08 -2.42 2.09
C PHE A 293 -19.71 -1.05 2.29
N ALA A 294 -20.89 -1.01 2.93
CA ALA A 294 -21.60 0.23 3.21
C ALA A 294 -20.95 1.02 4.36
N LYS A 295 -20.38 0.29 5.34
CA LYS A 295 -19.71 0.83 6.52
C LYS A 295 -18.20 0.61 6.45
N GLY A 296 -17.47 1.39 7.23
CA GLY A 296 -16.01 1.35 7.32
C GLY A 296 -15.34 2.34 6.36
N GLY A 297 -14.40 3.10 6.89
CA GLY A 297 -13.52 4.00 6.15
C GLY A 297 -12.34 3.26 5.53
N HIS A 298 -11.31 4.01 5.14
CA HIS A 298 -10.09 3.48 4.56
C HIS A 298 -9.36 2.55 5.53
N SER A 299 -9.07 1.31 5.10
CA SER A 299 -8.41 0.26 5.90
C SER A 299 -9.18 -0.19 7.17
N HIS A 300 -10.45 0.17 7.31
CA HIS A 300 -11.30 -0.20 8.42
C HIS A 300 -12.55 -0.99 7.98
N LEU A 301 -12.46 -1.70 6.85
CA LEU A 301 -13.62 -2.43 6.33
C LEU A 301 -13.96 -3.63 7.20
N ARG A 302 -12.94 -4.42 7.58
CA ARG A 302 -13.15 -5.63 8.35
C ARG A 302 -13.77 -5.35 9.71
N ILE A 303 -13.28 -4.35 10.47
CA ILE A 303 -13.81 -4.06 11.82
C ILE A 303 -15.27 -3.66 11.83
N ASN A 304 -15.72 -3.03 10.76
CA ASN A 304 -17.12 -2.61 10.60
C ASN A 304 -18.02 -3.67 9.94
N ASN A 305 -17.44 -4.80 9.46
CA ASN A 305 -18.17 -5.80 8.67
C ASN A 305 -17.61 -7.21 8.84
N ILE A 306 -17.15 -7.60 10.03
CA ILE A 306 -16.37 -8.82 10.28
C ILE A 306 -16.92 -10.05 9.55
N GLU A 307 -18.17 -10.42 9.79
CA GLU A 307 -18.78 -11.63 9.22
C GLU A 307 -18.80 -11.62 7.68
N SER A 308 -19.22 -10.50 7.09
CA SER A 308 -19.32 -10.41 5.63
C SER A 308 -17.97 -10.25 4.95
N TYR A 309 -17.00 -9.64 5.62
CA TYR A 309 -15.64 -9.52 5.15
C TYR A 309 -14.93 -10.87 5.14
N ASP A 310 -14.99 -11.58 6.27
CA ASP A 310 -14.35 -12.89 6.43
C ASP A 310 -15.01 -13.93 5.50
N ARG A 311 -16.34 -13.89 5.36
CA ARG A 311 -17.08 -14.71 4.39
C ARG A 311 -16.65 -14.42 2.95
N ALA A 312 -16.45 -13.16 2.56
CA ALA A 312 -16.00 -12.82 1.20
C ALA A 312 -14.63 -13.42 0.87
N ILE A 313 -13.70 -13.45 1.83
CA ILE A 313 -12.40 -14.11 1.69
C ILE A 313 -12.59 -15.63 1.59
N PHE A 314 -13.34 -16.22 2.50
CA PHE A 314 -13.61 -17.67 2.51
C PHE A 314 -14.23 -18.14 1.18
N GLU A 315 -15.28 -17.48 0.70
CA GLU A 315 -15.98 -17.81 -0.56
C GLU A 315 -15.13 -17.51 -1.81
N PHE A 316 -14.10 -16.69 -1.68
CA PHE A 316 -13.18 -16.46 -2.80
C PHE A 316 -12.21 -17.61 -3.00
N PHE A 317 -11.84 -18.30 -1.93
CA PHE A 317 -10.87 -19.39 -1.97
C PHE A 317 -11.48 -20.80 -2.06
N ASN A 318 -12.76 -20.92 -1.74
CA ASN A 318 -13.54 -22.18 -1.82
C ASN A 318 -14.67 -22.07 -2.85
#